data_45efe35e84f6dbc44f1b46b2d0cc567f
#
_entry.id   45efe35e84f6dbc44f1b46b2d0cc567f
#
_cell.length_a   1.000
_cell.length_b   1.000
_cell.length_c   1.000
_cell.angle_alpha   90.00
_cell.angle_beta   90.00
_cell.angle_gamma   90.00
#
_symmetry.space_group_name_H-M   'P 1'
#
loop_
_entity.id
_entity.type
_entity.pdbx_description
1 polymer ?
#
loop_
_entity_poly.entity_id
_entity_poly.type
_entity_poly.pdbx_seq_one_letter_code
_entity_poly.pdbx_strand_id
1 'polypeptide(L)'
;MKYLITSMLLVTTATLTAQQQTPTDWELLGLKGKVKTQRAIPYEAVIQGKSVVKGAVDFDLDTVNKIANLDNLQKDFNAKGYLSQTRFFYKNGDLYSRMEYYYNPQGQLFETRYNSDKTLYAYNPAGYLIKDATYSPGGFLKTHYAYQVDANGKVLKEETYRANQLESAVTYTYNRQGDPVEIRYYDHEGNLLQKVESKFNKQHLAVNTRTYDKDNKLLNITTKKYNAKGDCVKLQAETKLPKKQKNVATYEYKYDAQGNWISKMTFINGEPRQIIERTFTYYE
;
A
#
# COMPACT_ATOMS: atom_id res chain seq x y z
N MET A 1 -9.27 22.44 9.80
CA MET A 1 -7.98 21.75 10.01
C MET A 1 -8.03 20.46 9.19
N LYS A 2 -7.55 20.52 7.93
CA LYS A 2 -7.60 19.38 7.00
C LYS A 2 -6.41 18.47 7.29
N TYR A 3 -6.67 17.26 7.72
CA TYR A 3 -5.64 16.24 7.89
C TYR A 3 -5.18 15.77 6.53
N LEU A 4 -3.91 16.00 6.19
CA LEU A 4 -3.25 15.33 5.08
C LEU A 4 -3.15 13.84 5.43
N ILE A 5 -3.95 13.01 4.76
CA ILE A 5 -3.77 11.57 4.76
C ILE A 5 -2.85 11.26 3.59
N THR A 6 -1.58 11.13 3.89
CA THR A 6 -0.57 10.67 2.94
C THR A 6 -0.82 9.18 2.66
N SER A 7 -1.10 8.85 1.41
CA SER A 7 -1.12 7.47 0.93
C SER A 7 0.22 6.81 1.23
N MET A 8 0.24 5.89 2.18
CA MET A 8 1.41 5.08 2.50
C MET A 8 1.57 4.04 1.39
N LEU A 9 2.33 4.39 0.35
CA LEU A 9 2.78 3.43 -0.64
C LEU A 9 3.64 2.40 0.09
N LEU A 10 3.18 1.15 0.13
CA LEU A 10 3.98 0.03 0.62
C LEU A 10 5.10 -0.21 -0.39
N VAL A 11 6.24 0.43 -0.20
CA VAL A 11 7.45 0.10 -0.95
C VAL A 11 7.98 -1.22 -0.38
N THR A 12 7.62 -2.33 -1.03
CA THR A 12 8.31 -3.60 -0.83
C THR A 12 9.65 -3.51 -1.57
N THR A 13 10.74 -3.39 -0.82
CA THR A 13 12.09 -3.37 -1.37
C THR A 13 12.47 -4.77 -1.85
N ALA A 14 12.41 -5.01 -3.15
CA ALA A 14 13.13 -6.10 -3.78
C ALA A 14 14.52 -5.59 -4.18
N THR A 15 15.59 -6.24 -3.71
CA THR A 15 16.98 -5.98 -4.14
C THR A 15 17.17 -6.52 -5.54
N LEU A 16 17.53 -5.67 -6.47
CA LEU A 16 17.61 -5.97 -7.89
C LEU A 16 19.07 -5.88 -8.41
N THR A 17 19.56 -6.97 -8.99
CA THR A 17 20.81 -7.05 -9.76
C THR A 17 20.52 -7.19 -11.26
N ALA A 18 21.39 -6.61 -12.07
CA ALA A 18 21.46 -6.46 -13.52
C ALA A 18 20.51 -7.28 -14.43
N GLN A 19 19.88 -6.59 -15.39
CA GLN A 19 18.81 -7.02 -16.28
C GLN A 19 17.49 -7.34 -15.52
N GLN A 20 16.92 -6.30 -14.94
CA GLN A 20 15.74 -6.48 -14.12
C GLN A 20 14.49 -6.62 -14.96
N GLN A 21 13.99 -7.85 -15.02
CA GLN A 21 12.56 -8.05 -15.22
C GLN A 21 11.82 -7.27 -14.13
N THR A 22 10.92 -6.39 -14.52
CA THR A 22 10.01 -5.72 -13.58
C THR A 22 9.33 -6.80 -12.75
N PRO A 23 9.39 -6.76 -11.40
CA PRO A 23 8.75 -7.78 -10.57
C PRO A 23 7.27 -7.85 -10.92
N THR A 24 6.73 -9.07 -10.94
CA THR A 24 5.31 -9.30 -11.19
C THR A 24 4.48 -8.80 -10.00
N ASP A 25 3.19 -8.54 -10.23
CA ASP A 25 2.30 -8.16 -9.13
C ASP A 25 2.10 -9.30 -8.12
N TRP A 26 2.28 -10.57 -8.52
CA TRP A 26 2.33 -11.69 -7.56
C TRP A 26 3.48 -11.52 -6.56
N GLU A 27 4.68 -11.17 -7.05
CA GLU A 27 5.86 -10.95 -6.21
C GLU A 27 5.70 -9.71 -5.33
N LEU A 28 5.23 -8.59 -5.89
CA LEU A 28 4.99 -7.34 -5.16
C LEU A 28 3.94 -7.50 -4.06
N LEU A 29 2.92 -8.32 -4.30
CA LEU A 29 1.85 -8.61 -3.33
C LEU A 29 2.19 -9.79 -2.40
N GLY A 30 3.33 -10.43 -2.58
CA GLY A 30 3.77 -11.60 -1.80
C GLY A 30 2.90 -12.83 -1.99
N LEU A 31 2.18 -12.93 -3.11
CA LEU A 31 1.29 -14.05 -3.44
C LEU A 31 2.10 -15.30 -3.77
N LYS A 32 1.56 -16.46 -3.41
CA LYS A 32 2.13 -17.77 -3.66
C LYS A 32 1.31 -18.53 -4.69
N GLY A 33 1.99 -19.28 -5.55
CA GLY A 33 1.37 -19.95 -6.67
C GLY A 33 0.99 -18.99 -7.81
N LYS A 34 0.45 -19.56 -8.90
CA LYS A 34 0.02 -18.79 -10.06
C LYS A 34 -1.41 -18.29 -9.86
N VAL A 35 -1.59 -17.26 -9.05
CA VAL A 35 -2.91 -16.71 -8.71
C VAL A 35 -3.58 -16.13 -9.96
N LYS A 36 -4.79 -16.62 -10.30
CA LYS A 36 -5.63 -16.07 -11.37
C LYS A 36 -6.54 -14.97 -10.84
N THR A 37 -7.19 -15.24 -9.71
CA THR A 37 -8.03 -14.23 -9.05
C THR A 37 -7.83 -14.25 -7.55
N GLN A 38 -7.98 -13.09 -6.92
CA GLN A 38 -8.07 -12.90 -5.48
C GLN A 38 -9.31 -12.07 -5.17
N ARG A 39 -10.30 -12.63 -4.49
CA ARG A 39 -11.46 -11.91 -3.96
C ARG A 39 -11.25 -11.69 -2.47
N ALA A 40 -11.37 -10.47 -2.00
CA ALA A 40 -11.33 -10.12 -0.57
C ALA A 40 -12.66 -9.49 -0.15
N ILE A 41 -13.18 -9.90 1.02
CA ILE A 41 -14.41 -9.38 1.60
C ILE A 41 -14.15 -9.10 3.07
N PRO A 42 -14.29 -7.85 3.53
CA PRO A 42 -14.25 -7.49 4.93
C PRO A 42 -15.62 -7.73 5.58
N TYR A 43 -15.61 -8.21 6.80
CA TYR A 43 -16.77 -8.41 7.64
C TYR A 43 -16.56 -7.78 9.02
N GLU A 44 -17.62 -7.31 9.63
CA GLU A 44 -17.64 -6.98 11.05
C GLU A 44 -17.29 -8.24 11.87
N ALA A 45 -16.48 -8.09 12.91
CA ALA A 45 -16.22 -9.17 13.84
C ALA A 45 -17.19 -9.06 15.01
N VAL A 46 -18.07 -10.07 15.17
CA VAL A 46 -19.14 -10.10 16.19
C VAL A 46 -18.84 -11.17 17.23
N ILE A 47 -19.00 -10.81 18.51
CA ILE A 47 -18.87 -11.78 19.60
C ILE A 47 -20.19 -12.56 19.72
N GLN A 48 -20.11 -13.89 19.61
CA GLN A 48 -21.23 -14.79 19.82
C GLN A 48 -20.84 -15.85 20.86
N GLY A 49 -21.34 -15.69 22.09
CA GLY A 49 -20.87 -16.50 23.20
C GLY A 49 -19.38 -16.32 23.49
N LYS A 50 -18.61 -17.40 23.38
CA LYS A 50 -17.14 -17.40 23.55
C LYS A 50 -16.36 -17.27 22.23
N SER A 51 -17.06 -17.19 21.12
CA SER A 51 -16.44 -17.20 19.78
C SER A 51 -16.58 -15.83 19.11
N VAL A 52 -15.64 -15.52 18.24
CA VAL A 52 -15.73 -14.38 17.31
C VAL A 52 -16.15 -14.93 15.96
N VAL A 53 -17.25 -14.42 15.43
CA VAL A 53 -17.83 -14.81 14.14
C VAL A 53 -17.93 -13.61 13.21
N LYS A 54 -18.05 -13.88 11.91
CA LYS A 54 -18.29 -12.81 10.92
C LYS A 54 -19.74 -12.33 10.99
N GLY A 55 -19.90 -11.02 11.04
CA GLY A 55 -21.17 -10.31 10.94
C GLY A 55 -21.47 -9.85 9.51
N ALA A 56 -22.02 -8.65 9.38
CA ALA A 56 -22.29 -8.01 8.10
C ALA A 56 -20.99 -7.67 7.34
N VAL A 57 -21.09 -7.45 6.03
CA VAL A 57 -19.97 -6.93 5.25
C VAL A 57 -19.59 -5.54 5.76
N ASP A 58 -18.35 -5.41 6.21
CA ASP A 58 -17.79 -4.19 6.82
C ASP A 58 -17.16 -3.32 5.76
N PHE A 59 -17.99 -2.61 5.01
CA PHE A 59 -17.55 -1.65 4.01
C PHE A 59 -18.49 -0.44 4.05
N ASP A 60 -17.98 0.70 4.49
CA ASP A 60 -18.71 1.95 4.52
C ASP A 60 -18.10 2.94 3.50
N LEU A 61 -18.90 3.36 2.51
CA LEU A 61 -18.51 4.33 1.50
C LEU A 61 -18.12 5.69 2.12
N ASP A 62 -18.73 6.05 3.24
CA ASP A 62 -18.38 7.29 3.95
C ASP A 62 -16.98 7.24 4.56
N THR A 63 -16.43 6.04 4.78
CA THR A 63 -15.05 5.85 5.21
C THR A 63 -14.06 5.81 4.03
N VAL A 64 -14.50 5.59 2.80
CA VAL A 64 -13.66 5.57 1.59
C VAL A 64 -12.92 6.90 1.38
N ASN A 65 -13.55 8.02 1.73
CA ASN A 65 -12.91 9.34 1.69
C ASN A 65 -11.87 9.54 2.80
N LYS A 66 -11.75 8.62 3.75
CA LYS A 66 -10.85 8.75 4.89
C LYS A 66 -9.66 7.81 4.88
N ILE A 67 -9.72 6.64 4.23
CA ILE A 67 -8.61 5.67 4.24
C ILE A 67 -8.65 4.78 3.00
N ALA A 68 -7.50 4.58 2.37
CA ALA A 68 -7.27 3.73 1.19
C ALA A 68 -7.34 2.21 1.49
N ASN A 69 -8.26 1.74 2.33
CA ASN A 69 -8.47 0.32 2.58
C ASN A 69 -9.82 -0.12 2.01
N LEU A 70 -9.88 -0.13 0.69
CA LEU A 70 -10.96 -0.75 -0.05
C LEU A 70 -10.75 -2.27 -0.02
N ASP A 71 -11.03 -2.91 1.11
CA ASP A 71 -10.84 -4.35 1.28
C ASP A 71 -11.93 -5.20 0.59
N ASN A 72 -13.08 -4.60 0.19
CA ASN A 72 -14.11 -5.29 -0.58
C ASN A 72 -13.79 -5.23 -2.08
N LEU A 73 -12.83 -6.03 -2.51
CA LEU A 73 -12.28 -5.98 -3.86
C LEU A 73 -12.02 -7.36 -4.46
N GLN A 74 -11.90 -7.37 -5.79
CA GLN A 74 -11.32 -8.50 -6.52
C GLN A 74 -10.18 -8.04 -7.40
N LYS A 75 -9.09 -8.78 -7.37
CA LYS A 75 -7.93 -8.62 -8.26
C LYS A 75 -7.91 -9.77 -9.24
N ASP A 76 -7.74 -9.45 -10.51
CA ASP A 76 -7.58 -10.42 -11.60
C ASP A 76 -6.15 -10.26 -12.15
N PHE A 77 -5.47 -11.37 -12.36
CA PHE A 77 -4.09 -11.41 -12.86
C PHE A 77 -4.06 -12.11 -14.22
N ASN A 78 -3.12 -11.74 -15.07
CA ASN A 78 -2.81 -12.52 -16.26
C ASN A 78 -1.87 -13.70 -15.91
N ALA A 79 -1.67 -14.61 -16.86
CA ALA A 79 -0.85 -15.81 -16.66
C ALA A 79 0.66 -15.52 -16.40
N LYS A 80 1.11 -14.28 -16.64
CA LYS A 80 2.48 -13.82 -16.34
C LYS A 80 2.60 -13.22 -14.92
N GLY A 81 1.49 -13.10 -14.17
CA GLY A 81 1.47 -12.60 -12.82
C GLY A 81 1.27 -11.09 -12.68
N TYR A 82 0.91 -10.40 -13.75
CA TYR A 82 0.59 -8.98 -13.71
C TYR A 82 -0.90 -8.78 -13.50
N LEU A 83 -1.27 -7.76 -12.71
CA LEU A 83 -2.65 -7.32 -12.54
C LEU A 83 -3.25 -6.94 -13.90
N SER A 84 -4.42 -7.46 -14.24
CA SER A 84 -5.19 -7.01 -15.39
C SER A 84 -6.31 -6.08 -14.98
N GLN A 85 -6.91 -6.33 -13.81
CA GLN A 85 -8.01 -5.53 -13.29
C GLN A 85 -8.08 -5.62 -11.76
N THR A 86 -8.51 -4.53 -11.11
CA THR A 86 -9.02 -4.52 -9.73
C THR A 86 -10.45 -3.97 -9.76
N ARG A 87 -11.38 -4.71 -9.18
CA ARG A 87 -12.79 -4.34 -9.03
C ARG A 87 -13.10 -4.09 -7.56
N PHE A 88 -13.83 -3.04 -7.28
CA PHE A 88 -14.28 -2.65 -5.94
C PHE A 88 -15.79 -2.78 -5.86
N PHE A 89 -16.31 -3.21 -4.73
CA PHE A 89 -17.71 -3.56 -4.57
C PHE A 89 -18.37 -2.84 -3.41
N TYR A 90 -19.67 -2.54 -3.55
CA TYR A 90 -20.53 -2.12 -2.45
C TYR A 90 -20.78 -3.27 -1.46
N LYS A 91 -21.39 -2.95 -0.28
CA LYS A 91 -21.81 -3.95 0.71
C LYS A 91 -22.73 -5.03 0.14
N ASN A 92 -23.63 -4.66 -0.76
CA ASN A 92 -24.58 -5.56 -1.40
C ASN A 92 -23.96 -6.43 -2.52
N GLY A 93 -22.67 -6.23 -2.82
CA GLY A 93 -21.95 -6.97 -3.85
C GLY A 93 -21.98 -6.35 -5.24
N ASP A 94 -22.68 -5.24 -5.45
CA ASP A 94 -22.66 -4.51 -6.72
C ASP A 94 -21.30 -3.88 -6.99
N LEU A 95 -20.95 -3.75 -8.25
CA LEU A 95 -19.70 -3.11 -8.67
C LEU A 95 -19.74 -1.61 -8.36
N TYR A 96 -18.78 -1.14 -7.52
CA TYR A 96 -18.60 0.28 -7.24
C TYR A 96 -17.72 0.97 -8.27
N SER A 97 -16.55 0.40 -8.54
CA SER A 97 -15.57 0.95 -9.48
C SER A 97 -14.58 -0.13 -9.92
N ARG A 98 -13.83 0.18 -10.96
CA ARG A 98 -12.76 -0.69 -11.45
C ARG A 98 -11.53 0.09 -11.83
N MET A 99 -10.37 -0.56 -11.71
CA MET A 99 -9.08 -0.11 -12.21
C MET A 99 -8.55 -1.18 -13.19
N GLU A 100 -8.13 -0.77 -14.36
CA GLU A 100 -7.53 -1.60 -15.40
C GLU A 100 -6.05 -1.27 -15.55
N TYR A 101 -5.22 -2.29 -15.87
CA TYR A 101 -3.77 -2.17 -15.91
C TYR A 101 -3.26 -2.67 -17.27
N TYR A 102 -2.39 -1.90 -17.90
CA TYR A 102 -1.84 -2.18 -19.22
C TYR A 102 -0.33 -2.17 -19.18
N TYR A 103 0.29 -3.27 -19.65
CA TYR A 103 1.73 -3.49 -19.62
C TYR A 103 2.30 -3.59 -21.02
N ASN A 104 3.52 -3.08 -21.18
CA ASN A 104 4.28 -3.27 -22.42
C ASN A 104 4.85 -4.71 -22.49
N PRO A 105 5.44 -5.14 -23.63
CA PRO A 105 6.03 -6.46 -23.76
C PRO A 105 7.14 -6.78 -22.74
N GLN A 106 7.82 -5.75 -22.19
CA GLN A 106 8.84 -5.86 -21.15
C GLN A 106 8.27 -6.03 -19.74
N GLY A 107 6.95 -6.01 -19.58
CA GLY A 107 6.26 -6.13 -18.29
C GLY A 107 6.19 -4.82 -17.49
N GLN A 108 6.52 -3.68 -18.11
CA GLN A 108 6.39 -2.39 -17.44
C GLN A 108 4.96 -1.88 -17.59
N LEU A 109 4.36 -1.41 -16.50
CA LEU A 109 3.05 -0.77 -16.47
C LEU A 109 3.13 0.56 -17.22
N PHE A 110 2.46 0.71 -18.36
CA PHE A 110 2.50 1.96 -19.12
C PHE A 110 1.22 2.80 -18.99
N GLU A 111 0.10 2.17 -18.62
CA GLU A 111 -1.17 2.86 -18.44
C GLU A 111 -2.02 2.17 -17.37
N THR A 112 -2.73 2.95 -16.56
CA THR A 112 -3.89 2.49 -15.77
C THR A 112 -5.10 3.33 -16.09
N ARG A 113 -6.30 2.72 -15.96
CA ARG A 113 -7.59 3.42 -16.06
C ARG A 113 -8.40 3.18 -14.80
N TYR A 114 -8.81 4.27 -14.18
CA TYR A 114 -9.71 4.23 -13.02
C TYR A 114 -10.98 5.00 -13.36
N ASN A 115 -12.08 4.27 -13.53
CA ASN A 115 -13.32 4.81 -14.10
C ASN A 115 -13.03 5.48 -15.46
N SER A 116 -13.11 6.79 -15.54
CA SER A 116 -12.84 7.58 -16.77
C SER A 116 -11.50 8.30 -16.77
N ASP A 117 -10.76 8.28 -15.65
CA ASP A 117 -9.41 8.85 -15.57
C ASP A 117 -8.37 7.86 -16.10
N LYS A 118 -7.31 8.40 -16.70
CA LYS A 118 -6.18 7.64 -17.25
C LYS A 118 -4.88 8.13 -16.64
N THR A 119 -4.04 7.19 -16.13
CA THR A 119 -2.67 7.49 -15.70
C THR A 119 -1.68 6.86 -16.66
N LEU A 120 -0.72 7.64 -17.13
CA LEU A 120 0.39 7.21 -18.00
C LEU A 120 1.68 7.16 -17.21
N TYR A 121 2.52 6.14 -17.45
CA TYR A 121 3.78 5.89 -16.77
C TYR A 121 4.94 6.04 -17.75
N ALA A 122 5.99 6.74 -17.37
CA ALA A 122 7.18 6.95 -18.17
C ALA A 122 8.44 6.43 -17.44
N TYR A 123 9.31 5.80 -18.20
CA TYR A 123 10.52 5.14 -17.72
C TYR A 123 11.77 5.76 -18.37
N ASN A 124 12.88 5.76 -17.65
CA ASN A 124 14.17 6.12 -18.23
C ASN A 124 14.72 4.96 -19.11
N PRO A 125 15.83 5.17 -19.87
CA PRO A 125 16.42 4.12 -20.71
C PRO A 125 16.87 2.86 -19.93
N ALA A 126 17.15 2.99 -18.63
CA ALA A 126 17.48 1.86 -17.76
C ALA A 126 16.24 1.10 -17.27
N GLY A 127 15.02 1.54 -17.61
CA GLY A 127 13.75 0.88 -17.26
C GLY A 127 13.18 1.29 -15.90
N TYR A 128 13.72 2.32 -15.26
CA TYR A 128 13.19 2.82 -13.98
C TYR A 128 12.13 3.88 -14.18
N LEU A 129 11.03 3.79 -13.40
CA LEU A 129 9.95 4.78 -13.42
C LEU A 129 10.47 6.16 -13.02
N ILE A 130 10.23 7.16 -13.88
CA ILE A 130 10.64 8.56 -13.65
C ILE A 130 9.48 9.53 -13.62
N LYS A 131 8.29 9.11 -14.07
CA LYS A 131 7.09 9.95 -14.07
C LYS A 131 5.85 9.09 -14.19
N ASP A 132 4.78 9.49 -13.50
CA ASP A 132 3.42 9.14 -13.88
C ASP A 132 2.56 10.38 -13.93
N ALA A 133 1.48 10.35 -14.74
CA ALA A 133 0.63 11.51 -14.97
C ALA A 133 -0.82 11.08 -15.19
N THR A 134 -1.73 11.63 -14.38
CA THR A 134 -3.16 11.34 -14.42
C THR A 134 -3.91 12.42 -15.17
N TYR A 135 -4.72 11.98 -16.13
CA TYR A 135 -5.55 12.82 -16.99
C TYR A 135 -7.03 12.52 -16.78
N SER A 136 -7.85 13.57 -16.83
CA SER A 136 -9.32 13.46 -16.90
C SER A 136 -9.77 12.92 -18.26
N PRO A 137 -11.06 12.55 -18.44
CA PRO A 137 -11.62 12.11 -19.71
C PRO A 137 -11.44 13.10 -20.86
N GLY A 138 -11.42 14.39 -20.55
CA GLY A 138 -11.17 15.47 -21.51
C GLY A 138 -9.69 15.70 -21.87
N GLY A 139 -8.78 14.86 -21.35
CA GLY A 139 -7.35 15.00 -21.60
C GLY A 139 -6.65 16.06 -20.75
N PHE A 140 -7.33 16.66 -19.77
CA PHE A 140 -6.71 17.63 -18.87
C PHE A 140 -5.86 16.94 -17.83
N LEU A 141 -4.60 17.39 -17.68
CA LEU A 141 -3.69 16.91 -16.65
C LEU A 141 -4.22 17.32 -15.26
N LYS A 142 -4.48 16.32 -14.41
CA LYS A 142 -4.93 16.50 -13.02
C LYS A 142 -3.75 16.56 -12.06
N THR A 143 -2.91 15.55 -12.10
CA THR A 143 -1.79 15.36 -11.19
C THR A 143 -0.67 14.64 -11.92
N HIS A 144 0.57 14.93 -11.61
CA HIS A 144 1.68 14.07 -11.98
C HIS A 144 2.70 13.95 -10.87
N TYR A 145 3.43 12.84 -10.89
CA TYR A 145 4.54 12.56 -10.00
C TYR A 145 5.82 12.52 -10.83
N ALA A 146 6.90 13.09 -10.33
CA ALA A 146 8.24 13.00 -10.91
C ALA A 146 9.17 12.33 -9.91
N TYR A 147 9.98 11.37 -10.39
CA TYR A 147 10.85 10.56 -9.54
C TYR A 147 12.30 10.77 -9.93
N GLN A 148 13.15 11.09 -8.95
CA GLN A 148 14.59 11.00 -9.08
C GLN A 148 15.04 9.66 -8.50
N VAL A 149 15.77 8.88 -9.29
CA VAL A 149 16.24 7.54 -8.91
C VAL A 149 17.76 7.47 -8.93
N ASP A 150 18.33 6.61 -8.09
CA ASP A 150 19.76 6.29 -8.15
C ASP A 150 20.10 5.35 -9.34
N ALA A 151 21.36 5.00 -9.48
CA ALA A 151 21.83 4.09 -10.53
C ALA A 151 21.24 2.67 -10.43
N ASN A 152 20.67 2.29 -9.29
CA ASN A 152 20.01 1.01 -9.04
C ASN A 152 18.48 1.11 -9.10
N GLY A 153 17.91 2.27 -9.47
CA GLY A 153 16.48 2.51 -9.58
C GLY A 153 15.76 2.79 -8.25
N LYS A 154 16.49 3.00 -7.15
CA LYS A 154 15.87 3.41 -5.89
C LYS A 154 15.45 4.87 -5.96
N VAL A 155 14.22 5.15 -5.58
CA VAL A 155 13.67 6.52 -5.55
C VAL A 155 14.38 7.33 -4.46
N LEU A 156 15.10 8.38 -4.84
CA LEU A 156 15.74 9.31 -3.93
C LEU A 156 14.81 10.49 -3.60
N LYS A 157 14.01 10.91 -4.58
CA LYS A 157 13.04 12.00 -4.43
C LYS A 157 11.80 11.72 -5.27
N GLU A 158 10.65 12.05 -4.73
CA GLU A 158 9.36 12.10 -5.39
C GLU A 158 8.81 13.52 -5.28
N GLU A 159 8.32 14.08 -6.38
CA GLU A 159 7.66 15.38 -6.43
C GLU A 159 6.24 15.21 -6.94
N THR A 160 5.28 15.78 -6.23
CA THR A 160 3.86 15.78 -6.61
C THR A 160 3.49 17.14 -7.19
N TYR A 161 2.89 17.13 -8.37
CA TYR A 161 2.40 18.33 -9.05
C TYR A 161 0.90 18.24 -9.27
N ARG A 162 0.19 19.34 -9.03
CA ARG A 162 -1.22 19.52 -9.36
C ARG A 162 -1.35 20.69 -10.34
N ALA A 163 -2.00 20.45 -11.48
CA ALA A 163 -2.12 21.45 -12.56
C ALA A 163 -0.75 22.12 -12.90
N ASN A 164 0.34 21.32 -12.97
CA ASN A 164 1.72 21.74 -13.21
C ASN A 164 2.37 22.61 -12.11
N GLN A 165 1.73 22.79 -10.97
CA GLN A 165 2.32 23.47 -9.81
C GLN A 165 2.82 22.43 -8.80
N LEU A 166 4.04 22.61 -8.28
CA LEU A 166 4.58 21.75 -7.22
C LEU A 166 3.68 21.85 -5.99
N GLU A 167 3.18 20.73 -5.51
CA GLU A 167 2.33 20.63 -4.31
C GLU A 167 3.14 20.15 -3.10
N SER A 168 4.03 19.18 -3.31
CA SER A 168 4.84 18.60 -2.24
C SER A 168 6.02 17.81 -2.81
N ALA A 169 7.00 17.52 -1.95
CA ALA A 169 8.10 16.63 -2.26
C ALA A 169 8.36 15.66 -1.10
N VAL A 170 8.88 14.48 -1.44
CA VAL A 170 9.32 13.46 -0.48
C VAL A 170 10.73 13.03 -0.82
N THR A 171 11.62 12.88 0.17
CA THR A 171 12.97 12.35 -0.03
C THR A 171 13.18 11.08 0.79
N TYR A 172 14.03 10.19 0.28
CA TYR A 172 14.29 8.88 0.86
C TYR A 172 15.78 8.69 1.10
N THR A 173 16.13 8.19 2.29
CA THR A 173 17.49 7.76 2.63
C THR A 173 17.47 6.28 2.95
N TYR A 174 18.41 5.54 2.37
CA TYR A 174 18.49 4.08 2.47
C TYR A 174 19.70 3.63 3.30
N ASN A 175 19.57 2.51 4.01
CA ASN A 175 20.72 1.82 4.59
C ASN A 175 21.47 1.01 3.51
N ARG A 176 22.57 0.35 3.90
CA ARG A 176 23.38 -0.49 2.99
C ARG A 176 22.62 -1.69 2.42
N GLN A 177 21.59 -2.17 3.13
CA GLN A 177 20.73 -3.28 2.71
C GLN A 177 19.63 -2.83 1.73
N GLY A 178 19.45 -1.52 1.55
CA GLY A 178 18.43 -0.96 0.65
C GLY A 178 17.10 -0.65 1.33
N ASP A 179 17.01 -0.73 2.66
CA ASP A 179 15.80 -0.35 3.37
C ASP A 179 15.70 1.16 3.54
N PRO A 180 14.51 1.78 3.34
CA PRO A 180 14.31 3.22 3.50
C PRO A 180 14.26 3.60 4.99
N VAL A 181 15.41 3.96 5.55
CA VAL A 181 15.56 4.24 6.99
C VAL A 181 15.10 5.63 7.39
N GLU A 182 15.05 6.58 6.45
CA GLU A 182 14.53 7.91 6.68
C GLU A 182 13.72 8.40 5.47
N ILE A 183 12.56 9.01 5.75
CA ILE A 183 11.69 9.65 4.77
C ILE A 183 11.36 11.05 5.26
N ARG A 184 11.52 12.07 4.41
CA ARG A 184 11.19 13.47 4.72
C ARG A 184 10.15 14.01 3.77
N TYR A 185 9.16 14.69 4.31
CA TYR A 185 8.06 15.31 3.57
C TYR A 185 8.22 16.82 3.59
N TYR A 186 8.04 17.43 2.44
CA TYR A 186 8.19 18.87 2.24
C TYR A 186 6.94 19.46 1.59
N ASP A 187 6.65 20.73 1.89
CA ASP A 187 5.65 21.50 1.15
C ASP A 187 6.19 21.98 -0.20
N HIS A 188 5.37 22.75 -0.92
CA HIS A 188 5.70 23.31 -2.22
C HIS A 188 6.83 24.36 -2.18
N GLU A 189 7.10 24.97 -1.03
CA GLU A 189 8.18 25.93 -0.81
C GLU A 189 9.50 25.24 -0.40
N GLY A 190 9.48 23.92 -0.17
CA GLY A 190 10.62 23.14 0.29
C GLY A 190 10.82 23.15 1.81
N ASN A 191 9.83 23.62 2.58
CA ASN A 191 9.89 23.57 4.04
C ASN A 191 9.60 22.13 4.51
N LEU A 192 10.40 21.64 5.47
CA LEU A 192 10.16 20.34 6.09
C LEU A 192 8.83 20.34 6.85
N LEU A 193 7.96 19.40 6.55
CA LEU A 193 6.69 19.17 7.24
C LEU A 193 6.81 18.07 8.29
N GLN A 194 7.47 16.97 7.92
CA GLN A 194 7.52 15.75 8.71
C GLN A 194 8.74 14.91 8.35
N LYS A 195 9.29 14.20 9.33
CA LYS A 195 10.33 13.19 9.16
C LYS A 195 9.87 11.86 9.73
N VAL A 196 10.15 10.78 9.04
CA VAL A 196 9.88 9.41 9.50
C VAL A 196 11.17 8.62 9.49
N GLU A 197 11.51 8.00 10.62
CA GLU A 197 12.66 7.11 10.77
C GLU A 197 12.18 5.69 11.01
N SER A 198 12.78 4.71 10.33
CA SER A 198 12.39 3.31 10.42
C SER A 198 13.57 2.37 10.68
N LYS A 199 13.33 1.34 11.51
CA LYS A 199 14.25 0.22 11.72
C LYS A 199 13.64 -1.02 11.12
N PHE A 200 14.48 -1.82 10.47
CA PHE A 200 14.10 -3.04 9.77
C PHE A 200 14.71 -4.26 10.42
N ASN A 201 14.06 -5.41 10.29
CA ASN A 201 14.63 -6.71 10.67
C ASN A 201 15.42 -7.32 9.49
N LYS A 202 15.97 -8.53 9.70
CA LYS A 202 16.74 -9.26 8.67
C LYS A 202 15.90 -9.67 7.44
N GLN A 203 14.57 -9.61 7.51
CA GLN A 203 13.64 -9.88 6.42
C GLN A 203 13.20 -8.61 5.70
N HIS A 204 13.85 -7.46 5.95
CA HIS A 204 13.49 -6.14 5.39
C HIS A 204 12.11 -5.65 5.78
N LEU A 205 11.57 -6.11 6.94
CA LEU A 205 10.28 -5.68 7.46
C LEU A 205 10.50 -4.59 8.52
N ALA A 206 9.78 -3.47 8.41
CA ALA A 206 9.87 -2.36 9.36
C ALA A 206 9.33 -2.78 10.73
N VAL A 207 10.18 -2.82 11.76
CA VAL A 207 9.82 -3.23 13.13
C VAL A 207 9.58 -2.08 14.08
N ASN A 208 10.17 -0.91 13.80
CA ASN A 208 9.96 0.31 14.58
C ASN A 208 9.99 1.52 13.64
N THR A 209 8.99 2.36 13.74
CA THR A 209 8.87 3.61 12.96
C THR A 209 8.59 4.74 13.92
N ARG A 210 9.32 5.84 13.78
CA ARG A 210 9.17 7.07 14.54
C ARG A 210 8.85 8.22 13.61
N THR A 211 7.85 9.00 13.96
CA THR A 211 7.42 10.16 13.19
C THR A 211 7.68 11.42 13.99
N TYR A 212 8.29 12.41 13.37
CA TYR A 212 8.64 13.69 13.94
C TYR A 212 7.99 14.82 13.13
N ASP A 213 7.66 15.94 13.80
CA ASP A 213 7.25 17.17 13.12
C ASP A 213 8.45 17.92 12.52
N LYS A 214 8.17 19.07 11.92
CA LYS A 214 9.17 19.97 11.33
C LYS A 214 10.27 20.45 12.32
N ASP A 215 9.94 20.53 13.61
CA ASP A 215 10.82 20.97 14.68
C ASP A 215 11.55 19.78 15.35
N ASN A 216 11.54 18.60 14.70
CA ASN A 216 12.13 17.34 15.17
C ASN A 216 11.52 16.81 16.48
N LYS A 217 10.27 17.19 16.80
CA LYS A 217 9.54 16.75 17.97
C LYS A 217 8.83 15.43 17.67
N LEU A 218 9.00 14.43 18.52
CA LEU A 218 8.43 13.10 18.33
C LEU A 218 6.90 13.13 18.46
N LEU A 219 6.20 12.76 17.36
CA LEU A 219 4.75 12.68 17.27
C LEU A 219 4.23 11.28 17.58
N ASN A 220 4.81 10.26 16.93
CA ASN A 220 4.32 8.89 17.00
C ASN A 220 5.47 7.88 17.04
N ILE A 221 5.21 6.73 17.69
CA ILE A 221 6.03 5.52 17.57
C ILE A 221 5.12 4.38 17.17
N THR A 222 5.49 3.68 16.11
CA THR A 222 4.83 2.43 15.70
C THR A 222 5.81 1.28 15.82
N THR A 223 5.40 0.21 16.50
CA THR A 223 6.20 -1.04 16.61
C THR A 223 5.39 -2.18 16.03
N LYS A 224 6.03 -3.02 15.20
CA LYS A 224 5.40 -4.17 14.56
C LYS A 224 6.12 -5.46 14.92
N LYS A 225 5.36 -6.55 15.04
CA LYS A 225 5.87 -7.93 15.12
C LYS A 225 5.28 -8.74 13.98
N TYR A 226 6.07 -9.64 13.46
CA TYR A 226 5.72 -10.46 12.30
C TYR A 226 5.82 -11.94 12.64
N ASN A 227 5.03 -12.77 11.96
CA ASN A 227 5.19 -14.23 12.02
C ASN A 227 6.31 -14.70 11.05
N ALA A 228 6.55 -15.99 11.01
CA ALA A 228 7.58 -16.58 10.13
C ALA A 228 7.30 -16.40 8.62
N LYS A 229 6.05 -16.11 8.24
CA LYS A 229 5.65 -15.85 6.86
C LYS A 229 5.81 -14.37 6.46
N GLY A 230 6.15 -13.49 7.41
CA GLY A 230 6.28 -12.05 7.17
C GLY A 230 4.97 -11.27 7.39
N ASP A 231 3.88 -11.92 7.84
CA ASP A 231 2.64 -11.22 8.13
C ASP A 231 2.70 -10.55 9.51
N CYS A 232 2.25 -9.29 9.60
CA CYS A 232 2.22 -8.55 10.84
C CYS A 232 1.20 -9.16 11.81
N VAL A 233 1.65 -9.69 12.96
CA VAL A 233 0.76 -10.28 13.99
C VAL A 233 0.47 -9.33 15.13
N LYS A 234 1.25 -8.26 15.28
CA LYS A 234 1.00 -7.22 16.27
C LYS A 234 1.52 -5.87 15.78
N LEU A 235 0.71 -4.85 15.93
CA LEU A 235 1.06 -3.45 15.74
C LEU A 235 0.73 -2.70 17.02
N GLN A 236 1.69 -1.93 17.54
CA GLN A 236 1.47 -1.02 18.64
C GLN A 236 1.78 0.39 18.15
N ALA A 237 0.80 1.27 18.21
CA ALA A 237 0.94 2.68 17.89
C ALA A 237 0.85 3.52 19.18
N GLU A 238 1.81 4.39 19.38
CA GLU A 238 1.84 5.31 20.51
C GLU A 238 1.95 6.74 19.98
N THR A 239 0.87 7.50 20.11
CA THR A 239 0.84 8.95 19.85
C THR A 239 1.41 9.67 21.06
N LYS A 240 2.33 10.62 20.83
CA LYS A 240 2.98 11.41 21.89
C LYS A 240 2.33 12.76 22.05
N LEU A 241 1.85 13.35 20.96
CA LEU A 241 1.30 14.69 20.89
C LEU A 241 0.05 14.74 20.02
N PRO A 242 -0.92 15.63 20.33
CA PRO A 242 -0.99 16.51 21.50
C PRO A 242 -1.30 15.78 22.81
N LYS A 243 -1.85 14.55 22.74
CA LYS A 243 -2.20 13.73 23.90
C LYS A 243 -1.61 12.33 23.73
N LYS A 244 -0.99 11.82 24.80
CA LYS A 244 -0.50 10.44 24.82
C LYS A 244 -1.67 9.46 24.67
N GLN A 245 -1.58 8.60 23.66
CA GLN A 245 -2.50 7.52 23.43
C GLN A 245 -1.75 6.29 22.94
N LYS A 246 -2.13 5.13 23.39
CA LYS A 246 -1.55 3.85 22.97
C LYS A 246 -2.66 2.95 22.48
N ASN A 247 -2.51 2.45 21.26
CA ASN A 247 -3.39 1.47 20.65
C ASN A 247 -2.59 0.24 20.26
N VAL A 248 -3.18 -0.93 20.45
CA VAL A 248 -2.57 -2.22 20.07
C VAL A 248 -3.53 -2.92 19.14
N ALA A 249 -3.07 -3.21 17.92
CA ALA A 249 -3.75 -4.12 17.01
C ALA A 249 -3.05 -5.48 17.04
N THR A 250 -3.81 -6.57 17.11
CA THR A 250 -3.31 -7.93 16.91
C THR A 250 -4.08 -8.59 15.78
N TYR A 251 -3.39 -9.49 15.07
CA TYR A 251 -3.92 -10.12 13.88
C TYR A 251 -3.73 -11.64 13.97
N GLU A 252 -4.78 -12.37 13.61
CA GLU A 252 -4.76 -13.83 13.48
C GLU A 252 -5.01 -14.19 12.02
N TYR A 253 -4.25 -15.17 11.51
CA TYR A 253 -4.31 -15.56 10.11
C TYR A 253 -4.62 -17.04 9.94
N LYS A 254 -5.39 -17.36 8.91
CA LYS A 254 -5.50 -18.71 8.33
C LYS A 254 -4.97 -18.68 6.91
N TYR A 255 -4.37 -19.78 6.45
CA TYR A 255 -3.70 -19.86 5.16
C TYR A 255 -4.27 -21.03 4.34
N ASP A 256 -4.21 -20.89 3.01
CA ASP A 256 -4.46 -21.98 2.08
C ASP A 256 -3.23 -22.91 1.97
N ALA A 257 -3.36 -23.96 1.14
CA ALA A 257 -2.29 -24.92 0.90
C ALA A 257 -1.06 -24.31 0.20
N GLN A 258 -1.20 -23.23 -0.56
CA GLN A 258 -0.12 -22.50 -1.21
C GLN A 258 0.61 -21.54 -0.25
N GLY A 259 0.00 -21.24 0.90
CA GLY A 259 0.55 -20.33 1.90
C GLY A 259 0.07 -18.88 1.76
N ASN A 260 -0.94 -18.61 0.94
CA ASN A 260 -1.64 -17.32 0.93
C ASN A 260 -2.61 -17.26 2.11
N TRP A 261 -2.67 -16.13 2.81
CA TRP A 261 -3.66 -16.02 3.88
C TRP A 261 -5.08 -15.86 3.30
N ILE A 262 -5.99 -16.68 3.84
CA ILE A 262 -7.39 -16.72 3.42
C ILE A 262 -8.35 -16.09 4.45
N SER A 263 -7.87 -15.86 5.67
CA SER A 263 -8.62 -15.16 6.71
C SER A 263 -7.65 -14.35 7.56
N LYS A 264 -8.01 -13.10 7.83
CA LYS A 264 -7.32 -12.22 8.79
C LYS A 264 -8.34 -11.68 9.77
N MET A 265 -8.21 -12.01 11.06
CA MET A 265 -9.00 -11.43 12.14
C MET A 265 -8.18 -10.32 12.81
N THR A 266 -8.80 -9.16 12.98
CA THR A 266 -8.20 -7.97 13.59
C THR A 266 -8.85 -7.69 14.94
N PHE A 267 -8.01 -7.51 15.97
CA PHE A 267 -8.39 -7.03 17.29
C PHE A 267 -7.75 -5.68 17.56
N ILE A 268 -8.49 -4.75 18.14
CA ILE A 268 -7.98 -3.46 18.60
C ILE A 268 -8.13 -3.37 20.11
N ASN A 269 -7.02 -3.24 20.83
CA ASN A 269 -6.96 -3.22 22.30
C ASN A 269 -7.65 -4.46 22.94
N GLY A 270 -7.60 -5.61 22.26
CA GLY A 270 -8.20 -6.87 22.69
C GLY A 270 -9.62 -7.10 22.17
N GLU A 271 -10.29 -6.07 21.66
CA GLU A 271 -11.65 -6.19 21.12
C GLU A 271 -11.65 -6.57 19.65
N PRO A 272 -12.43 -7.56 19.21
CA PRO A 272 -12.55 -7.93 17.81
C PRO A 272 -13.16 -6.78 17.00
N ARG A 273 -12.65 -6.54 15.80
CA ARG A 273 -13.08 -5.43 14.94
C ARG A 273 -13.49 -5.87 13.56
N GLN A 274 -12.66 -6.66 12.91
CA GLN A 274 -12.86 -6.99 11.50
C GLN A 274 -12.33 -8.38 11.20
N ILE A 275 -13.01 -9.07 10.29
CA ILE A 275 -12.54 -10.29 9.66
C ILE A 275 -12.47 -10.03 8.17
N ILE A 276 -11.30 -10.23 7.54
CA ILE A 276 -11.17 -10.21 6.09
C ILE A 276 -11.03 -11.64 5.60
N GLU A 277 -11.93 -12.08 4.74
CA GLU A 277 -11.80 -13.36 4.04
C GLU A 277 -11.29 -13.15 2.62
N ARG A 278 -10.40 -14.04 2.17
CA ARG A 278 -9.91 -14.09 0.81
C ARG A 278 -10.19 -15.44 0.18
N THR A 279 -10.60 -15.42 -1.07
CA THR A 279 -10.68 -16.61 -1.91
C THR A 279 -9.76 -16.42 -3.12
N PHE A 280 -9.12 -17.51 -3.54
CA PHE A 280 -8.19 -17.54 -4.65
C PHE A 280 -8.62 -18.57 -5.68
N THR A 281 -8.44 -18.24 -6.96
CA THR A 281 -8.34 -19.23 -8.01
C THR A 281 -6.93 -19.18 -8.60
N TYR A 282 -6.47 -20.29 -9.17
CA TYR A 282 -5.12 -20.43 -9.67
C TYR A 282 -5.15 -20.82 -11.15
N TYR A 283 -4.11 -20.47 -11.89
CA TYR A 283 -3.84 -21.04 -13.19
C TYR A 283 -3.31 -22.48 -13.02
N GLU A 284 -3.62 -23.33 -13.96
CA GLU A 284 -3.06 -24.69 -14.07
C GLU A 284 -1.56 -24.70 -14.38
#